data_bc3196ba89b9f4b09e7045bd8dd3cbd9
#
_entry.id   bc3196ba89b9f4b09e7045bd8dd3cbd9
#
_cell.length_a   1.000
_cell.length_b   1.000
_cell.length_c   1.000
_cell.angle_alpha   90.00
_cell.angle_beta   90.00
_cell.angle_gamma   90.00
#
_symmetry.space_group_name_H-M   'P 1'
#
loop_
_entity.id
_entity.type
_entity.pdbx_description
1 polymer ?
#
loop_
_entity_poly.entity_id
_entity_poly.type
_entity_poly.pdbx_seq_one_letter_code
_entity_poly.pdbx_strand_id
1 'polypeptide(L)'
;MGPRLAAFTFWYEFYYDVVLGGQYTFQIRRLHKRYGPIIRINPHELHVYTPDFYDELYAGGNRRRDKWYWATKAFGGDTSTVATTKHELHRARRAALNPFFSKRQVRRLQPLIEERFTAFLGRLKEFQKSDEVFPLDKALSAYSADVIMEYCFGKSADKLNAPDFDITFHQAVVNGAKNNFLMRQFPWILWTMKRMPTWLLLWMNPDLSSFIQMHRDIGRQVRKAMNAEKQPSPSEGICHSTVYQEILNSGLPPQEKGYKRLAEDSGAAVTAGTVTTAWTITVTIYHLLSNPNMLRKLKDELSSTDSTDLSVLENLPYLAASIQEGLRLSYGASTRLARIAPDEVLVFTDPDTQKAWTIPPNTPVSMTGMLVFQDSTIFPDPSRFDPERWITNPRLSRYQVAFSKGSRICVGMNLAYAEITLMLAELFRHFGSPEVHGDRDIGTLELFETTVDNDVECWVDAIAPLPKEESKGVRVRVLPVAE
;
A
#
# COMPACT_ATOMS: atom_id res chain seq x y z
N MET A 1 -10.27 17.42 24.78
CA MET A 1 -10.12 16.06 25.28
C MET A 1 -8.80 15.49 24.77
N GLY A 2 -8.15 14.60 25.54
CA GLY A 2 -6.84 14.03 25.21
C GLY A 2 -5.76 14.41 26.21
N PRO A 3 -4.51 13.89 26.02
CA PRO A 3 -3.39 14.19 26.90
C PRO A 3 -3.03 15.68 26.83
N ARG A 4 -2.85 16.32 27.99
CA ARG A 4 -2.44 17.73 28.03
C ARG A 4 -1.11 17.97 27.28
N LEU A 5 -0.15 17.06 27.45
CA LEU A 5 1.14 17.15 26.78
C LEU A 5 1.01 17.13 25.23
N ALA A 6 0.15 16.26 24.68
CA ALA A 6 -0.12 16.23 23.24
C ALA A 6 -0.75 17.54 22.74
N ALA A 7 -1.60 18.19 23.56
CA ALA A 7 -2.21 19.46 23.19
C ALA A 7 -1.22 20.64 23.17
N PHE A 8 -0.11 20.55 23.91
CA PHE A 8 0.88 21.62 24.01
C PHE A 8 2.07 21.47 23.08
N THR A 9 2.43 20.25 22.66
CA THR A 9 3.69 20.04 21.94
C THR A 9 3.65 18.83 21.00
N PHE A 10 4.41 18.89 19.91
CA PHE A 10 4.67 17.75 19.02
C PHE A 10 5.64 16.70 19.61
N TRP A 11 6.33 17.00 20.72
CA TRP A 11 7.24 16.04 21.35
C TRP A 11 6.54 14.78 21.84
N TYR A 12 5.22 14.86 22.13
CA TYR A 12 4.43 13.67 22.45
C TYR A 12 4.30 12.72 21.25
N GLU A 13 3.97 13.26 20.07
CA GLU A 13 3.95 12.52 18.81
C GLU A 13 5.35 12.01 18.43
N PHE A 14 6.38 12.88 18.55
CA PHE A 14 7.77 12.51 18.29
C PHE A 14 8.23 11.32 19.11
N TYR A 15 7.93 11.28 20.38
CA TYR A 15 8.31 10.18 21.25
C TYR A 15 7.77 8.83 20.73
N TYR A 16 6.49 8.76 20.39
CA TYR A 16 5.88 7.51 19.92
C TYR A 16 6.25 7.16 18.47
N ASP A 17 6.34 8.13 17.58
CA ASP A 17 6.62 7.88 16.16
C ASP A 17 8.12 7.70 15.87
N VAL A 18 8.99 8.45 16.56
CA VAL A 18 10.43 8.46 16.26
C VAL A 18 11.22 7.66 17.29
N VAL A 19 11.04 7.96 18.60
CA VAL A 19 11.84 7.29 19.64
C VAL A 19 11.41 5.83 19.83
N LEU A 20 10.10 5.57 19.83
CA LEU A 20 9.54 4.23 19.94
C LEU A 20 9.27 3.55 18.59
N GLY A 21 9.62 4.18 17.47
CA GLY A 21 9.57 3.56 16.14
C GLY A 21 8.14 3.24 15.67
N GLY A 22 7.32 4.26 15.33
CA GLY A 22 6.00 4.05 14.72
C GLY A 22 4.90 3.56 15.66
N GLN A 23 5.00 3.90 16.97
CA GLN A 23 4.05 3.44 17.99
C GLN A 23 2.87 4.41 18.22
N TYR A 24 2.83 5.54 17.49
CA TYR A 24 1.81 6.54 17.79
C TYR A 24 0.38 6.11 17.44
N THR A 25 0.19 5.37 16.37
CA THR A 25 -1.11 4.81 15.99
C THR A 25 -1.67 3.89 17.07
N PHE A 26 -0.83 3.04 17.66
CA PHE A 26 -1.23 2.16 18.77
C PHE A 26 -1.51 2.96 20.06
N GLN A 27 -0.74 4.01 20.29
CA GLN A 27 -1.00 4.93 21.41
C GLN A 27 -2.32 5.70 21.24
N ILE A 28 -2.65 6.17 20.03
CA ILE A 28 -3.94 6.81 19.72
C ILE A 28 -5.10 5.87 20.07
N ARG A 29 -5.01 4.57 19.74
CA ARG A 29 -6.01 3.57 20.15
C ARG A 29 -6.19 3.51 21.67
N ARG A 30 -5.08 3.51 22.45
CA ARG A 30 -5.14 3.54 23.91
C ARG A 30 -5.77 4.83 24.43
N LEU A 31 -5.48 5.97 23.79
CA LEU A 31 -6.06 7.26 24.16
C LEU A 31 -7.56 7.30 23.92
N HIS A 32 -8.07 6.73 22.84
CA HIS A 32 -9.52 6.63 22.61
C HIS A 32 -10.23 5.83 23.69
N LYS A 33 -9.65 4.72 24.14
CA LYS A 33 -10.18 3.94 25.28
C LYS A 33 -10.29 4.77 26.56
N ARG A 34 -9.43 5.77 26.76
CA ARG A 34 -9.38 6.60 27.95
C ARG A 34 -10.20 7.88 27.86
N TYR A 35 -10.22 8.52 26.70
CA TYR A 35 -10.75 9.88 26.53
C TYR A 35 -12.01 9.96 25.65
N GLY A 36 -12.44 8.85 25.06
CA GLY A 36 -13.64 8.77 24.21
C GLY A 36 -13.35 8.91 22.72
N PRO A 37 -14.39 9.01 21.88
CA PRO A 37 -14.31 8.82 20.44
C PRO A 37 -13.68 9.99 19.67
N ILE A 38 -13.51 11.16 20.29
CA ILE A 38 -12.81 12.31 19.69
C ILE A 38 -11.75 12.84 20.64
N ILE A 39 -10.50 12.91 20.17
CA ILE A 39 -9.35 13.34 20.99
C ILE A 39 -8.44 14.29 20.21
N ARG A 40 -7.76 15.18 20.97
CA ARG A 40 -6.65 15.97 20.43
C ARG A 40 -5.36 15.20 20.59
N ILE A 41 -4.70 14.91 19.46
CA ILE A 41 -3.49 14.07 19.42
C ILE A 41 -2.18 14.86 19.27
N ASN A 42 -2.25 16.10 18.81
CA ASN A 42 -1.14 17.05 18.80
C ASN A 42 -1.71 18.49 18.87
N PRO A 43 -0.90 19.56 18.92
CA PRO A 43 -1.42 20.93 19.10
C PRO A 43 -2.49 21.36 18.10
N HIS A 44 -2.53 20.77 16.92
CA HIS A 44 -3.42 21.19 15.84
C HIS A 44 -4.45 20.14 15.41
N GLU A 45 -4.17 18.84 15.63
CA GLU A 45 -4.91 17.75 15.03
C GLU A 45 -5.87 17.07 16.02
N LEU A 46 -7.08 16.82 15.54
CA LEU A 46 -8.06 15.96 16.18
C LEU A 46 -8.05 14.58 15.52
N HIS A 47 -8.29 13.55 16.31
CA HIS A 47 -8.49 12.20 15.82
C HIS A 47 -9.87 11.69 16.24
N VAL A 48 -10.63 11.11 15.30
CA VAL A 48 -11.93 10.50 15.52
C VAL A 48 -11.84 8.99 15.34
N TYR A 49 -12.48 8.23 16.22
CA TYR A 49 -12.44 6.77 16.21
C TYR A 49 -13.72 6.12 15.66
N THR A 50 -14.84 6.83 15.59
CA THR A 50 -16.12 6.26 15.17
C THR A 50 -16.15 5.97 13.67
N PRO A 51 -16.28 4.69 13.23
CA PRO A 51 -16.17 4.30 11.82
C PRO A 51 -17.15 4.99 10.88
N ASP A 52 -18.37 5.26 11.31
CA ASP A 52 -19.39 5.94 10.48
C ASP A 52 -19.00 7.38 10.11
N PHE A 53 -18.16 8.04 10.91
CA PHE A 53 -17.64 9.36 10.58
C PHE A 53 -16.62 9.35 9.41
N TYR A 54 -16.19 8.17 8.98
CA TYR A 54 -15.21 8.02 7.91
C TYR A 54 -15.71 8.61 6.59
N ASP A 55 -16.96 8.36 6.23
CA ASP A 55 -17.57 8.89 4.99
C ASP A 55 -17.73 10.42 5.04
N GLU A 56 -17.95 10.98 6.23
CA GLU A 56 -18.02 12.42 6.46
C GLU A 56 -16.65 13.08 6.30
N LEU A 57 -15.63 12.54 6.94
CA LEU A 57 -14.29 13.10 6.89
C LEU A 57 -13.64 12.93 5.51
N TYR A 58 -13.71 11.73 4.93
CA TYR A 58 -13.11 11.40 3.63
C TYR A 58 -14.12 11.54 2.49
N ALA A 59 -14.86 12.64 2.48
CA ALA A 59 -15.89 12.90 1.51
C ALA A 59 -15.37 13.05 0.07
N GLY A 60 -16.22 12.70 -0.87
CA GLY A 60 -16.04 12.90 -2.30
C GLY A 60 -17.01 13.94 -2.88
N GLY A 61 -17.19 13.87 -4.20
CA GLY A 61 -18.11 14.79 -4.91
C GLY A 61 -17.66 16.25 -4.85
N ASN A 62 -18.56 17.13 -4.50
CA ASN A 62 -18.30 18.57 -4.45
C ASN A 62 -17.75 19.06 -3.11
N ARG A 63 -17.56 18.16 -2.14
CA ARG A 63 -17.01 18.54 -0.82
C ARG A 63 -15.51 18.64 -0.87
N ARG A 64 -14.98 19.81 -0.54
CA ARG A 64 -13.54 20.07 -0.56
C ARG A 64 -12.89 19.48 0.67
N ARG A 65 -11.78 18.75 0.45
CA ARG A 65 -10.91 18.20 1.49
C ARG A 65 -9.47 18.48 1.13
N ASP A 66 -8.85 19.41 1.84
CA ASP A 66 -7.40 19.65 1.78
C ASP A 66 -6.69 18.56 2.59
N LYS A 67 -5.42 18.27 2.24
CA LYS A 67 -4.51 17.55 3.15
C LYS A 67 -3.89 18.56 4.11
N TRP A 68 -3.62 18.11 5.31
CA TRP A 68 -2.85 18.91 6.24
C TRP A 68 -1.37 18.90 5.83
N TYR A 69 -0.78 20.09 5.65
CA TYR A 69 0.60 20.24 5.17
C TYR A 69 1.61 19.48 6.02
N TRP A 70 1.47 19.49 7.34
CA TRP A 70 2.31 18.72 8.24
C TRP A 70 2.31 17.23 7.92
N ALA A 71 1.16 16.62 7.72
CA ALA A 71 1.01 15.20 7.39
C ALA A 71 1.63 14.84 6.04
N THR A 72 1.65 15.77 5.06
CA THR A 72 2.22 15.49 3.74
C THR A 72 3.74 15.38 3.73
N LYS A 73 4.42 15.88 4.75
CA LYS A 73 5.90 15.77 4.87
C LYS A 73 6.38 14.33 4.95
N ALA A 74 5.56 13.42 5.43
CA ALA A 74 5.87 12.01 5.48
C ALA A 74 5.98 11.33 4.09
N PHE A 75 5.51 11.96 3.01
CA PHE A 75 5.56 11.40 1.66
C PHE A 75 6.81 11.78 0.84
N GLY A 76 7.79 12.41 1.45
CA GLY A 76 9.13 12.62 0.90
C GLY A 76 9.28 13.64 -0.24
N GLY A 77 8.19 14.11 -0.85
CA GLY A 77 8.21 15.09 -1.95
C GLY A 77 7.19 16.21 -1.75
N ASP A 78 7.50 17.40 -2.24
CA ASP A 78 6.62 18.57 -2.11
C ASP A 78 5.71 18.77 -3.33
N THR A 79 6.09 18.21 -4.49
CA THR A 79 5.45 18.49 -5.78
C THR A 79 4.60 17.33 -6.30
N SER A 80 4.70 16.13 -5.69
CA SER A 80 3.92 14.97 -6.12
C SER A 80 2.42 15.13 -5.89
N THR A 81 1.62 14.38 -6.64
CA THR A 81 0.16 14.36 -6.49
C THR A 81 -0.24 13.90 -5.09
N VAL A 82 0.45 12.90 -4.52
CA VAL A 82 0.15 12.40 -3.17
C VAL A 82 0.45 13.43 -2.08
N ALA A 83 1.49 14.27 -2.24
CA ALA A 83 1.85 15.31 -1.29
C ALA A 83 1.05 16.62 -1.50
N THR A 84 0.26 16.74 -2.55
CA THR A 84 -0.51 17.95 -2.86
C THR A 84 -1.54 18.24 -1.77
N THR A 85 -1.41 19.39 -1.08
CA THR A 85 -2.29 19.80 0.01
C THR A 85 -3.65 20.30 -0.49
N LYS A 86 -3.65 21.28 -1.39
CA LYS A 86 -4.88 21.94 -1.86
C LYS A 86 -5.75 21.04 -2.73
N HIS A 87 -7.05 21.04 -2.45
CA HIS A 87 -8.04 20.19 -3.12
C HIS A 87 -8.04 20.38 -4.63
N GLU A 88 -8.15 21.64 -5.10
CA GLU A 88 -8.29 21.93 -6.52
C GLU A 88 -7.03 21.53 -7.32
N LEU A 89 -5.86 21.85 -6.81
CA LEU A 89 -4.61 21.46 -7.45
C LEU A 89 -4.46 19.94 -7.50
N HIS A 90 -4.82 19.25 -6.40
CA HIS A 90 -4.83 17.78 -6.40
C HIS A 90 -5.82 17.22 -7.42
N ARG A 91 -7.04 17.80 -7.50
CA ARG A 91 -8.05 17.36 -8.47
C ARG A 91 -7.53 17.47 -9.90
N ALA A 92 -6.88 18.58 -10.25
CA ALA A 92 -6.27 18.76 -11.56
C ALA A 92 -5.16 17.73 -11.84
N ARG A 93 -4.22 17.55 -10.89
CA ARG A 93 -3.13 16.57 -10.99
C ARG A 93 -3.65 15.15 -11.09
N ARG A 94 -4.64 14.81 -10.27
CA ARG A 94 -5.29 13.49 -10.25
C ARG A 94 -6.00 13.19 -11.56
N ALA A 95 -6.67 14.17 -12.18
CA ALA A 95 -7.35 14.00 -13.44
C ALA A 95 -6.41 13.54 -14.57
N ALA A 96 -5.15 13.98 -14.54
CA ALA A 96 -4.13 13.53 -15.48
C ALA A 96 -3.69 12.06 -15.28
N LEU A 97 -3.81 11.53 -14.06
CA LEU A 97 -3.43 10.15 -13.72
C LEU A 97 -4.58 9.15 -13.84
N ASN A 98 -5.83 9.60 -13.70
CA ASN A 98 -6.99 8.71 -13.67
C ASN A 98 -7.15 7.82 -14.92
N PRO A 99 -6.92 8.30 -16.17
CA PRO A 99 -7.01 7.44 -17.35
C PRO A 99 -6.03 6.27 -17.29
N PHE A 100 -4.80 6.52 -16.85
CA PHE A 100 -3.74 5.53 -16.72
C PHE A 100 -4.10 4.42 -15.71
N PHE A 101 -4.66 4.76 -14.54
CA PHE A 101 -5.09 3.79 -13.52
C PHE A 101 -6.57 3.38 -13.63
N SER A 102 -7.23 3.64 -14.78
CA SER A 102 -8.61 3.23 -14.98
C SER A 102 -8.75 1.71 -15.10
N LYS A 103 -9.91 1.17 -14.69
CA LYS A 103 -10.18 -0.28 -14.77
C LYS A 103 -9.98 -0.83 -16.20
N ARG A 104 -10.38 -0.05 -17.23
CA ARG A 104 -10.17 -0.42 -18.63
C ARG A 104 -8.69 -0.54 -19.00
N GLN A 105 -7.87 0.39 -18.54
CA GLN A 105 -6.44 0.39 -18.85
C GLN A 105 -5.72 -0.72 -18.09
N VAL A 106 -6.07 -0.93 -16.82
CA VAL A 106 -5.51 -2.00 -15.99
C VAL A 106 -5.82 -3.39 -16.58
N ARG A 107 -7.04 -3.62 -17.08
CA ARG A 107 -7.35 -4.90 -17.76
C ARG A 107 -6.47 -5.18 -18.97
N ARG A 108 -5.99 -4.15 -19.67
CA ARG A 108 -5.03 -4.32 -20.77
C ARG A 108 -3.63 -4.73 -20.29
N LEU A 109 -3.35 -4.58 -19.02
CA LEU A 109 -2.07 -5.00 -18.43
C LEU A 109 -2.07 -6.47 -18.00
N GLN A 110 -3.19 -7.18 -18.11
CA GLN A 110 -3.25 -8.58 -17.72
C GLN A 110 -2.10 -9.41 -18.31
N PRO A 111 -1.76 -9.33 -19.60
CA PRO A 111 -0.64 -10.10 -20.17
C PRO A 111 0.71 -9.78 -19.50
N LEU A 112 0.94 -8.52 -19.13
CA LEU A 112 2.15 -8.11 -18.42
C LEU A 112 2.19 -8.72 -17.01
N ILE A 113 1.07 -8.67 -16.29
CA ILE A 113 0.96 -9.23 -14.93
C ILE A 113 1.17 -10.76 -14.98
N GLU A 114 0.60 -11.44 -15.97
CA GLU A 114 0.75 -12.89 -16.19
C GLU A 114 2.20 -13.26 -16.55
N GLU A 115 2.88 -12.43 -17.34
CA GLU A 115 4.31 -12.62 -17.64
C GLU A 115 5.15 -12.55 -16.36
N ARG A 116 4.91 -11.55 -15.50
CA ARG A 116 5.60 -11.44 -14.20
C ARG A 116 5.24 -12.60 -13.26
N PHE A 117 4.00 -13.06 -13.27
CA PHE A 117 3.61 -14.28 -12.55
C PHE A 117 4.37 -15.52 -13.07
N THR A 118 4.51 -15.66 -14.38
CA THR A 118 5.29 -16.76 -14.97
C THR A 118 6.75 -16.77 -14.50
N ALA A 119 7.36 -15.58 -14.40
CA ALA A 119 8.70 -15.45 -13.83
C ALA A 119 8.72 -15.83 -12.33
N PHE A 120 7.72 -15.39 -11.54
CA PHE A 120 7.57 -15.79 -10.15
C PHE A 120 7.40 -17.31 -9.99
N LEU A 121 6.60 -17.94 -10.83
CA LEU A 121 6.43 -19.39 -10.89
C LEU A 121 7.74 -20.11 -11.21
N GLY A 122 8.53 -19.57 -12.13
CA GLY A 122 9.88 -20.08 -12.46
C GLY A 122 10.77 -20.12 -11.21
N ARG A 123 10.77 -19.03 -10.42
CA ARG A 123 11.53 -18.97 -9.17
C ARG A 123 11.06 -20.00 -8.13
N LEU A 124 9.73 -20.17 -7.97
CA LEU A 124 9.20 -21.21 -7.08
C LEU A 124 9.70 -22.60 -7.47
N LYS A 125 9.71 -22.94 -8.78
CA LYS A 125 10.24 -24.23 -9.29
C LYS A 125 11.74 -24.39 -9.06
N GLU A 126 12.53 -23.33 -9.09
CA GLU A 126 13.96 -23.37 -8.78
C GLU A 126 14.18 -23.72 -7.31
N PHE A 127 13.46 -23.06 -6.41
CA PHE A 127 13.53 -23.32 -4.97
C PHE A 127 12.98 -24.70 -4.59
N GLN A 128 11.97 -25.21 -5.33
CA GLN A 128 11.51 -26.59 -5.19
C GLN A 128 12.61 -27.61 -5.48
N LYS A 129 13.48 -27.32 -6.46
CA LYS A 129 14.61 -28.22 -6.82
C LYS A 129 15.79 -28.11 -5.88
N SER A 130 16.05 -26.93 -5.33
CA SER A 130 17.19 -26.69 -4.41
C SER A 130 16.89 -27.05 -2.98
N ASP A 131 15.62 -27.26 -2.61
CA ASP A 131 15.12 -27.45 -1.22
C ASP A 131 15.48 -26.27 -0.28
N GLU A 132 15.76 -25.11 -0.87
CA GLU A 132 16.00 -23.89 -0.11
C GLU A 132 14.69 -23.23 0.33
N VAL A 133 14.76 -22.47 1.42
CA VAL A 133 13.60 -21.72 1.94
C VAL A 133 13.31 -20.51 1.05
N PHE A 134 12.11 -20.45 0.49
CA PHE A 134 11.67 -19.36 -0.38
C PHE A 134 11.20 -18.15 0.45
N PRO A 135 11.83 -16.97 0.29
CA PRO A 135 11.45 -15.76 1.00
C PRO A 135 10.26 -15.08 0.31
N LEU A 136 9.04 -15.54 0.63
CA LEU A 136 7.80 -15.19 -0.06
C LEU A 136 7.54 -13.68 -0.11
N ASP A 137 7.70 -12.98 1.01
CA ASP A 137 7.48 -11.54 1.12
C ASP A 137 8.43 -10.73 0.20
N LYS A 138 9.68 -11.16 0.08
CA LYS A 138 10.69 -10.50 -0.77
C LYS A 138 10.44 -10.77 -2.25
N ALA A 139 10.11 -12.02 -2.59
CA ALA A 139 9.73 -12.40 -3.95
C ALA A 139 8.48 -11.65 -4.41
N LEU A 140 7.46 -11.50 -3.55
CA LEU A 140 6.26 -10.72 -3.85
C LEU A 140 6.56 -9.21 -3.96
N SER A 141 7.50 -8.70 -3.17
CA SER A 141 7.99 -7.32 -3.30
C SER A 141 8.68 -7.09 -4.65
N ALA A 142 9.52 -8.04 -5.09
CA ALA A 142 10.16 -8.01 -6.40
C ALA A 142 9.12 -8.09 -7.53
N TYR A 143 8.14 -8.98 -7.41
CA TYR A 143 7.03 -9.11 -8.36
C TYR A 143 6.25 -7.79 -8.53
N SER A 144 5.76 -7.21 -7.44
CA SER A 144 4.99 -5.96 -7.50
C SER A 144 5.85 -4.78 -7.98
N ALA A 145 7.16 -4.76 -7.64
CA ALA A 145 8.09 -3.77 -8.15
C ALA A 145 8.27 -3.87 -9.67
N ASP A 146 8.42 -5.08 -10.20
CA ASP A 146 8.59 -5.30 -11.64
C ASP A 146 7.33 -4.91 -12.41
N VAL A 147 6.13 -5.26 -11.90
CA VAL A 147 4.85 -4.86 -12.50
C VAL A 147 4.71 -3.33 -12.54
N ILE A 148 4.86 -2.64 -11.41
CA ILE A 148 4.65 -1.19 -11.37
C ILE A 148 5.72 -0.42 -12.16
N MET A 149 6.97 -0.88 -12.14
CA MET A 149 8.05 -0.22 -12.89
C MET A 149 7.85 -0.39 -14.39
N GLU A 150 7.50 -1.58 -14.86
CA GLU A 150 7.22 -1.79 -16.26
C GLU A 150 5.99 -1.01 -16.72
N TYR A 151 4.94 -0.99 -15.92
CA TYR A 151 3.77 -0.18 -16.21
C TYR A 151 4.10 1.32 -16.29
N CYS A 152 4.81 1.85 -15.32
CA CYS A 152 5.12 3.28 -15.28
C CYS A 152 6.13 3.71 -16.35
N PHE A 153 7.11 2.87 -16.66
CA PHE A 153 8.29 3.24 -17.46
C PHE A 153 8.45 2.48 -18.78
N GLY A 154 7.62 1.44 -19.00
CA GLY A 154 7.73 0.58 -20.16
C GLY A 154 8.94 -0.37 -20.11
N LYS A 155 9.52 -0.56 -18.92
CA LYS A 155 10.65 -1.46 -18.72
C LYS A 155 10.65 -1.98 -17.27
N SER A 156 10.67 -3.31 -17.13
CA SER A 156 10.89 -3.97 -15.84
C SER A 156 12.29 -3.68 -15.29
N ALA A 157 12.42 -3.74 -13.98
CA ALA A 157 13.69 -3.74 -13.28
C ALA A 157 14.28 -5.15 -13.11
N ASP A 158 13.52 -6.18 -13.50
CA ASP A 158 13.90 -7.59 -13.49
C ASP A 158 14.39 -8.10 -12.12
N LYS A 159 13.72 -7.61 -11.06
CA LYS A 159 14.06 -7.92 -9.67
C LYS A 159 13.73 -9.36 -9.28
N LEU A 160 12.69 -9.94 -9.89
CA LEU A 160 12.34 -11.36 -9.71
C LEU A 160 13.48 -12.30 -10.10
N ASN A 161 14.23 -11.98 -11.14
CA ASN A 161 15.34 -12.78 -11.63
C ASN A 161 16.66 -12.52 -10.87
N ALA A 162 16.71 -11.51 -10.01
CA ALA A 162 17.85 -11.31 -9.11
C ALA A 162 17.96 -12.50 -8.15
N PRO A 163 19.20 -13.00 -7.85
CA PRO A 163 19.39 -14.17 -6.99
C PRO A 163 18.74 -14.04 -5.63
N ASP A 164 18.75 -12.84 -5.06
CA ASP A 164 18.23 -12.48 -3.73
C ASP A 164 16.93 -11.63 -3.79
N PHE A 165 16.24 -11.59 -4.95
CA PHE A 165 15.07 -10.75 -5.20
C PHE A 165 15.32 -9.25 -5.00
N ASP A 166 16.57 -8.80 -5.18
CA ASP A 166 17.02 -7.44 -4.88
C ASP A 166 16.59 -6.96 -3.49
N ILE A 167 16.97 -7.74 -2.48
CA ILE A 167 16.64 -7.49 -1.08
C ILE A 167 17.05 -6.07 -0.63
N THR A 168 18.12 -5.52 -1.23
CA THR A 168 18.60 -4.19 -0.93
C THR A 168 17.60 -3.11 -1.33
N PHE A 169 16.88 -3.31 -2.45
CA PHE A 169 15.79 -2.43 -2.86
C PHE A 169 14.61 -2.50 -1.87
N HIS A 170 14.19 -3.70 -1.50
CA HIS A 170 13.14 -3.89 -0.51
C HIS A 170 13.49 -3.20 0.82
N GLN A 171 14.69 -3.43 1.35
CA GLN A 171 15.17 -2.81 2.57
C GLN A 171 15.25 -1.29 2.46
N ALA A 172 15.68 -0.76 1.31
CA ALA A 172 15.73 0.69 1.10
C ALA A 172 14.34 1.34 1.17
N VAL A 173 13.32 0.68 0.61
CA VAL A 173 11.94 1.18 0.66
C VAL A 173 11.39 1.13 2.09
N VAL A 174 11.60 0.02 2.81
CA VAL A 174 11.19 -0.16 4.21
C VAL A 174 11.89 0.84 5.13
N ASN A 175 13.21 1.00 5.01
CA ASN A 175 13.99 1.95 5.81
C ASN A 175 13.60 3.40 5.49
N GLY A 176 13.32 3.70 4.22
CA GLY A 176 12.76 4.99 3.81
C GLY A 176 11.44 5.29 4.51
N ALA A 177 10.54 4.29 4.58
CA ALA A 177 9.25 4.41 5.25
C ALA A 177 9.42 4.65 6.78
N LYS A 178 10.29 3.89 7.46
CA LYS A 178 10.60 4.09 8.91
C LYS A 178 11.09 5.51 9.20
N ASN A 179 11.91 6.08 8.33
CA ASN A 179 12.48 7.42 8.52
C ASN A 179 11.52 8.58 8.17
N ASN A 180 10.39 8.30 7.54
CA ASN A 180 9.44 9.35 7.14
C ASN A 180 8.91 10.18 8.32
N PHE A 181 8.73 9.58 9.49
CA PHE A 181 8.27 10.30 10.67
C PHE A 181 9.32 11.26 11.21
N LEU A 182 10.61 10.88 11.18
CA LEU A 182 11.70 11.79 11.52
C LEU A 182 11.75 12.98 10.54
N MET A 183 11.64 12.70 9.24
CA MET A 183 11.62 13.75 8.21
C MET A 183 10.41 14.68 8.33
N ARG A 184 9.26 14.16 8.80
CA ARG A 184 8.07 14.96 9.09
C ARG A 184 8.32 15.92 10.24
N GLN A 185 8.93 15.46 11.33
CA GLN A 185 9.23 16.28 12.51
C GLN A 185 10.30 17.32 12.23
N PHE A 186 11.31 16.98 11.43
CA PHE A 186 12.45 17.83 11.10
C PHE A 186 12.66 17.95 9.58
N PRO A 187 11.82 18.70 8.86
CA PRO A 187 11.93 18.82 7.39
C PRO A 187 13.29 19.36 6.90
N TRP A 188 13.99 20.09 7.75
CA TRP A 188 15.34 20.60 7.45
C TRP A 188 16.37 19.48 7.24
N ILE A 189 16.18 18.30 7.85
CA ILE A 189 17.05 17.13 7.65
C ILE A 189 17.04 16.73 6.18
N LEU A 190 15.84 16.54 5.60
CA LEU A 190 15.72 16.20 4.18
C LEU A 190 16.31 17.29 3.27
N TRP A 191 16.11 18.56 3.63
CA TRP A 191 16.70 19.70 2.91
C TRP A 191 18.22 19.67 2.95
N THR A 192 18.82 19.36 4.10
CA THR A 192 20.26 19.22 4.28
C THR A 192 20.79 18.02 3.49
N MET A 193 20.16 16.84 3.63
CA MET A 193 20.54 15.62 2.91
C MET A 193 20.54 15.83 1.38
N LYS A 194 19.54 16.52 0.82
CA LYS A 194 19.48 16.83 -0.62
C LYS A 194 20.64 17.71 -1.11
N ARG A 195 21.37 18.42 -0.22
CA ARG A 195 22.52 19.28 -0.54
C ARG A 195 23.88 18.63 -0.24
N MET A 196 23.86 17.54 0.53
CA MET A 196 25.10 16.82 0.86
C MET A 196 25.61 16.06 -0.36
N PRO A 197 26.94 15.98 -0.55
CA PRO A 197 27.53 15.10 -1.54
C PRO A 197 27.14 13.64 -1.27
N THR A 198 26.87 12.89 -2.35
CA THR A 198 26.41 11.48 -2.23
C THR A 198 27.39 10.61 -1.45
N TRP A 199 28.71 10.82 -1.62
CA TRP A 199 29.72 10.05 -0.91
C TRP A 199 29.63 10.24 0.61
N LEU A 200 29.31 11.45 1.07
CA LEU A 200 29.15 11.73 2.51
C LEU A 200 27.89 11.06 3.07
N LEU A 201 26.77 11.10 2.32
CA LEU A 201 25.55 10.39 2.71
C LEU A 201 25.77 8.89 2.84
N LEU A 202 26.47 8.29 1.87
CA LEU A 202 26.79 6.87 1.87
C LEU A 202 27.80 6.46 2.95
N TRP A 203 28.71 7.36 3.30
CA TRP A 203 29.61 7.16 4.43
C TRP A 203 28.86 7.17 5.76
N MET A 204 27.87 8.06 5.92
CA MET A 204 27.03 8.13 7.12
C MET A 204 26.03 6.97 7.22
N ASN A 205 25.47 6.55 6.09
CA ASN A 205 24.52 5.44 6.03
C ASN A 205 24.63 4.72 4.67
N PRO A 206 25.37 3.60 4.61
CA PRO A 206 25.53 2.80 3.39
C PRO A 206 24.22 2.25 2.82
N ASP A 207 23.21 2.01 3.67
CA ASP A 207 21.91 1.45 3.27
C ASP A 207 21.10 2.40 2.38
N LEU A 208 21.46 3.68 2.35
CA LEU A 208 20.87 4.64 1.43
C LEU A 208 21.25 4.42 -0.03
N SER A 209 22.23 3.56 -0.32
CA SER A 209 22.75 3.35 -1.69
C SER A 209 21.65 2.93 -2.65
N SER A 210 20.85 1.92 -2.30
CA SER A 210 19.77 1.40 -3.14
C SER A 210 18.65 2.41 -3.33
N PHE A 211 18.30 3.16 -2.28
CA PHE A 211 17.31 4.24 -2.36
C PHE A 211 17.77 5.37 -3.28
N ILE A 212 19.02 5.80 -3.17
CA ILE A 212 19.62 6.83 -4.04
C ILE A 212 19.69 6.32 -5.49
N GLN A 213 20.07 5.05 -5.68
CA GLN A 213 20.13 4.44 -7.00
C GLN A 213 18.75 4.38 -7.65
N MET A 214 17.72 3.91 -6.93
CA MET A 214 16.34 3.91 -7.40
C MET A 214 15.89 5.31 -7.88
N HIS A 215 16.13 6.35 -7.09
CA HIS A 215 15.76 7.72 -7.46
C HIS A 215 16.54 8.24 -8.67
N ARG A 216 17.81 7.86 -8.83
CA ARG A 216 18.62 8.19 -10.01
C ARG A 216 18.07 7.50 -11.26
N ASP A 217 17.66 6.23 -11.13
CA ASP A 217 17.12 5.45 -12.24
C ASP A 217 15.78 6.00 -12.69
N ILE A 218 14.88 6.30 -11.76
CA ILE A 218 13.63 7.01 -12.02
C ILE A 218 13.93 8.35 -12.73
N GLY A 219 14.86 9.14 -12.20
CA GLY A 219 15.24 10.41 -12.81
C GLY A 219 15.79 10.28 -14.23
N ARG A 220 16.54 9.20 -14.52
CA ARG A 220 17.03 8.90 -15.88
C ARG A 220 15.87 8.55 -16.83
N GLN A 221 14.92 7.73 -16.37
CA GLN A 221 13.74 7.37 -17.15
C GLN A 221 12.88 8.59 -17.48
N VAL A 222 12.62 9.45 -16.49
CA VAL A 222 11.88 10.72 -16.70
C VAL A 222 12.56 11.59 -17.75
N ARG A 223 13.89 11.79 -17.68
CA ARG A 223 14.62 12.59 -18.68
C ARG A 223 14.54 12.00 -20.07
N LYS A 224 14.64 10.67 -20.20
CA LYS A 224 14.48 9.98 -21.47
C LYS A 224 13.08 10.23 -22.06
N ALA A 225 12.01 10.06 -21.24
CA ALA A 225 10.64 10.30 -21.67
C ALA A 225 10.41 11.75 -22.13
N MET A 226 10.90 12.74 -21.35
CA MET A 226 10.79 14.16 -21.73
C MET A 226 11.57 14.53 -23.00
N ASN A 227 12.69 13.84 -23.28
CA ASN A 227 13.45 14.06 -24.50
C ASN A 227 12.83 13.35 -25.72
N ALA A 228 12.25 12.18 -25.53
CA ALA A 228 11.55 11.43 -26.59
C ALA A 228 10.32 12.19 -27.12
N GLU A 229 9.63 12.97 -26.27
CA GLU A 229 8.53 13.84 -26.72
C GLU A 229 9.00 14.91 -27.73
N LYS A 230 10.25 15.34 -27.63
CA LYS A 230 10.85 16.33 -28.54
C LYS A 230 11.32 15.71 -29.88
N GLN A 231 11.48 14.42 -29.93
CA GLN A 231 11.86 13.64 -31.14
C GLN A 231 11.02 12.36 -31.15
N PRO A 232 9.86 12.33 -31.82
CA PRO A 232 9.02 11.15 -31.91
C PRO A 232 9.76 10.06 -32.68
N SER A 233 10.38 9.14 -31.97
CA SER A 233 10.88 7.87 -32.48
C SER A 233 9.88 6.80 -31.99
N PRO A 234 9.43 5.87 -32.86
CA PRO A 234 8.60 4.76 -32.39
C PRO A 234 9.42 4.00 -31.34
N SER A 235 8.97 3.99 -30.09
CA SER A 235 9.56 3.12 -29.07
C SER A 235 9.14 1.70 -29.42
N GLU A 236 10.05 0.94 -30.00
CA GLU A 236 9.90 -0.48 -30.27
C GLU A 236 9.51 -1.20 -28.97
N GLY A 237 8.35 -1.86 -28.96
CA GLY A 237 7.99 -2.85 -27.96
C GLY A 237 7.06 -2.44 -26.81
N ILE A 238 6.63 -1.18 -26.67
CA ILE A 238 5.71 -0.78 -25.58
C ILE A 238 4.27 -0.78 -26.09
N CYS A 239 3.45 -1.74 -25.59
CA CYS A 239 2.05 -1.87 -25.98
C CYS A 239 1.09 -0.88 -25.30
N HIS A 240 1.57 -0.04 -24.36
CA HIS A 240 0.76 0.90 -23.61
C HIS A 240 1.48 2.24 -23.40
N SER A 241 0.72 3.31 -23.15
CA SER A 241 1.30 4.59 -22.74
C SER A 241 1.91 4.51 -21.34
N THR A 242 3.02 5.20 -21.13
CA THR A 242 3.63 5.31 -19.79
C THR A 242 2.98 6.41 -18.96
N VAL A 243 3.16 6.38 -17.65
CA VAL A 243 2.64 7.43 -16.76
C VAL A 243 3.11 8.84 -17.16
N TYR A 244 4.33 8.94 -17.71
CA TYR A 244 4.87 10.23 -18.19
C TYR A 244 4.13 10.74 -19.41
N GLN A 245 3.90 9.86 -20.39
CA GLN A 245 3.17 10.22 -21.61
C GLN A 245 1.77 10.73 -21.27
N GLU A 246 1.07 10.07 -20.33
CA GLU A 246 -0.24 10.52 -19.87
C GLU A 246 -0.20 11.92 -19.24
N ILE A 247 0.79 12.17 -18.35
CA ILE A 247 0.93 13.48 -17.71
C ILE A 247 1.34 14.54 -18.75
N LEU A 248 2.31 14.24 -19.62
CA LEU A 248 2.79 15.17 -20.64
C LEU A 248 1.70 15.53 -21.65
N ASN A 249 0.88 14.55 -22.05
CA ASN A 249 -0.25 14.75 -22.99
C ASN A 249 -1.52 15.33 -22.33
N SER A 250 -1.53 15.43 -21.00
CA SER A 250 -2.69 15.95 -20.27
C SER A 250 -2.90 17.46 -20.48
N GLY A 251 -4.09 17.96 -20.13
CA GLY A 251 -4.41 19.39 -20.11
C GLY A 251 -3.75 20.21 -18.99
N LEU A 252 -2.81 19.64 -18.24
CA LEU A 252 -2.09 20.36 -17.18
C LEU A 252 -1.22 21.50 -17.76
N PRO A 253 -1.09 22.63 -17.05
CA PRO A 253 -0.21 23.72 -17.47
C PRO A 253 1.27 23.27 -17.44
N PRO A 254 2.16 23.91 -18.25
CA PRO A 254 3.57 23.52 -18.39
C PRO A 254 4.32 23.41 -17.06
N GLN A 255 4.00 24.27 -16.09
CA GLN A 255 4.62 24.26 -14.76
C GLN A 255 4.36 22.95 -14.00
N GLU A 256 3.24 22.28 -14.29
CA GLU A 256 2.83 21.00 -13.71
C GLU A 256 3.41 19.78 -14.45
N LYS A 257 4.16 19.99 -15.53
CA LYS A 257 4.82 18.95 -16.34
C LYS A 257 6.35 18.95 -16.18
N GLY A 258 6.85 19.66 -15.17
CA GLY A 258 8.29 19.77 -14.94
C GLY A 258 8.94 18.50 -14.42
N TYR A 259 10.23 18.31 -14.73
CA TYR A 259 11.03 17.14 -14.35
C TYR A 259 10.89 16.74 -12.87
N LYS A 260 11.02 17.72 -11.94
CA LYS A 260 10.95 17.44 -10.51
C LYS A 260 9.64 16.76 -10.13
N ARG A 261 8.52 17.29 -10.63
CA ARG A 261 7.21 16.74 -10.32
C ARG A 261 7.03 15.34 -10.90
N LEU A 262 7.40 15.14 -12.18
CA LEU A 262 7.33 13.83 -12.82
C LEU A 262 8.16 12.79 -12.06
N ALA A 263 9.37 13.14 -11.64
CA ALA A 263 10.23 12.25 -10.86
C ALA A 263 9.65 11.93 -9.47
N GLU A 264 9.06 12.92 -8.78
CA GLU A 264 8.42 12.69 -7.47
C GLU A 264 7.11 11.88 -7.58
N ASP A 265 6.28 12.11 -8.60
CA ASP A 265 5.06 11.30 -8.84
C ASP A 265 5.42 9.84 -9.16
N SER A 266 6.46 9.63 -9.95
CA SER A 266 6.92 8.30 -10.33
C SER A 266 7.55 7.55 -9.16
N GLY A 267 8.39 8.22 -8.38
CA GLY A 267 8.96 7.65 -7.16
C GLY A 267 7.86 7.23 -6.17
N ALA A 268 6.85 8.07 -6.02
CA ALA A 268 5.69 7.77 -5.18
C ALA A 268 4.89 6.57 -5.71
N ALA A 269 4.67 6.47 -7.03
CA ALA A 269 3.95 5.36 -7.64
C ALA A 269 4.69 4.03 -7.46
N VAL A 270 6.01 4.00 -7.73
CA VAL A 270 6.84 2.80 -7.57
C VAL A 270 6.85 2.35 -6.11
N THR A 271 7.16 3.26 -5.18
CA THR A 271 7.23 2.91 -3.76
C THR A 271 5.88 2.41 -3.23
N ALA A 272 4.79 3.12 -3.54
CA ALA A 272 3.45 2.75 -3.07
C ALA A 272 2.97 1.43 -3.69
N GLY A 273 3.15 1.25 -5.00
CA GLY A 273 2.71 0.03 -5.70
C GLY A 273 3.48 -1.22 -5.25
N THR A 274 4.77 -1.09 -4.94
CA THR A 274 5.59 -2.22 -4.50
C THR A 274 5.16 -2.74 -3.13
N VAL A 275 5.21 -1.89 -2.11
CA VAL A 275 5.10 -2.36 -0.71
C VAL A 275 3.69 -2.77 -0.34
N THR A 276 2.69 -1.97 -0.70
CA THR A 276 1.32 -2.21 -0.23
C THR A 276 0.67 -3.43 -0.88
N THR A 277 0.90 -3.62 -2.18
CA THR A 277 0.38 -4.77 -2.94
C THR A 277 1.06 -6.06 -2.47
N ALA A 278 2.39 -6.07 -2.43
CA ALA A 278 3.15 -7.23 -1.96
C ALA A 278 2.75 -7.63 -0.52
N TRP A 279 2.61 -6.67 0.37
CA TRP A 279 2.19 -6.94 1.75
C TRP A 279 0.79 -7.55 1.82
N THR A 280 -0.16 -7.03 1.05
CA THR A 280 -1.52 -7.59 1.01
C THR A 280 -1.54 -9.02 0.49
N ILE A 281 -0.79 -9.31 -0.57
CA ILE A 281 -0.66 -10.66 -1.11
C ILE A 281 -0.01 -11.58 -0.07
N THR A 282 1.07 -11.14 0.58
CA THR A 282 1.79 -11.90 1.61
C THR A 282 0.87 -12.28 2.78
N VAL A 283 0.13 -11.30 3.32
CA VAL A 283 -0.82 -11.52 4.43
C VAL A 283 -1.91 -12.52 4.02
N THR A 284 -2.44 -12.37 2.80
CA THR A 284 -3.51 -13.24 2.30
C THR A 284 -3.02 -14.67 2.11
N ILE A 285 -1.86 -14.87 1.48
CA ILE A 285 -1.26 -16.20 1.28
C ILE A 285 -0.97 -16.86 2.63
N TYR A 286 -0.36 -16.14 3.58
CA TYR A 286 -0.09 -16.66 4.90
C TYR A 286 -1.35 -17.22 5.55
N HIS A 287 -2.43 -16.45 5.58
CA HIS A 287 -3.67 -16.88 6.23
C HIS A 287 -4.35 -18.04 5.51
N LEU A 288 -4.29 -18.08 4.18
CA LEU A 288 -4.82 -19.22 3.42
C LEU A 288 -4.03 -20.49 3.67
N LEU A 289 -2.70 -20.44 3.68
CA LEU A 289 -1.83 -21.58 3.98
C LEU A 289 -1.97 -22.05 5.43
N SER A 290 -2.22 -21.13 6.37
CA SER A 290 -2.45 -21.46 7.79
C SER A 290 -3.84 -22.06 8.08
N ASN A 291 -4.75 -22.06 7.11
CA ASN A 291 -6.15 -22.48 7.30
C ASN A 291 -6.60 -23.45 6.20
N PRO A 292 -6.36 -24.77 6.37
CA PRO A 292 -6.64 -25.78 5.34
C PRO A 292 -8.08 -25.75 4.81
N ASN A 293 -9.07 -25.48 5.68
CA ASN A 293 -10.46 -25.41 5.26
C ASN A 293 -10.74 -24.20 4.33
N MET A 294 -10.11 -23.06 4.59
CA MET A 294 -10.25 -21.87 3.75
C MET A 294 -9.54 -22.07 2.41
N LEU A 295 -8.35 -22.65 2.44
CA LEU A 295 -7.60 -22.97 1.23
C LEU A 295 -8.38 -23.96 0.35
N ARG A 296 -8.99 -24.99 0.93
CA ARG A 296 -9.82 -25.94 0.19
C ARG A 296 -10.97 -25.25 -0.52
N LYS A 297 -11.75 -24.41 0.18
CA LYS A 297 -12.85 -23.65 -0.43
C LYS A 297 -12.37 -22.77 -1.60
N LEU A 298 -11.23 -22.10 -1.46
CA LEU A 298 -10.65 -21.32 -2.54
C LEU A 298 -10.27 -22.19 -3.74
N LYS A 299 -9.60 -23.32 -3.51
CA LYS A 299 -9.19 -24.24 -4.58
C LYS A 299 -10.40 -24.86 -5.28
N ASP A 300 -11.44 -25.25 -4.53
CA ASP A 300 -12.68 -25.77 -5.08
C ASP A 300 -13.35 -24.74 -6.01
N GLU A 301 -13.40 -23.47 -5.60
CA GLU A 301 -13.93 -22.40 -6.45
C GLU A 301 -13.05 -22.18 -7.69
N LEU A 302 -11.73 -22.12 -7.55
CA LEU A 302 -10.80 -21.93 -8.67
C LEU A 302 -10.83 -23.10 -9.66
N SER A 303 -11.14 -24.33 -9.19
CA SER A 303 -11.29 -25.50 -10.05
C SER A 303 -12.58 -25.49 -10.88
N SER A 304 -13.56 -24.68 -10.50
CA SER A 304 -14.83 -24.56 -11.22
C SER A 304 -14.71 -23.80 -12.56
N THR A 305 -13.57 -23.16 -12.83
CA THR A 305 -13.32 -22.41 -14.07
C THR A 305 -11.87 -22.50 -14.51
N ASP A 306 -11.66 -22.65 -15.81
CA ASP A 306 -10.34 -22.61 -16.44
C ASP A 306 -9.94 -21.19 -16.91
N SER A 307 -10.86 -20.22 -16.76
CA SER A 307 -10.62 -18.87 -17.23
C SER A 307 -9.53 -18.19 -16.41
N THR A 308 -8.55 -17.60 -17.09
CA THR A 308 -7.56 -16.70 -16.52
C THR A 308 -7.95 -15.23 -16.67
N ASP A 309 -9.08 -14.94 -17.36
CA ASP A 309 -9.56 -13.58 -17.59
C ASP A 309 -9.89 -12.90 -16.24
N LEU A 310 -9.24 -11.77 -16.01
CA LEU A 310 -9.44 -10.97 -14.81
C LEU A 310 -10.92 -10.62 -14.58
N SER A 311 -11.70 -10.40 -15.67
CA SER A 311 -13.12 -10.08 -15.56
C SER A 311 -13.97 -11.24 -15.03
N VAL A 312 -13.51 -12.48 -15.20
CA VAL A 312 -14.13 -13.67 -14.62
C VAL A 312 -13.67 -13.86 -13.19
N LEU A 313 -12.36 -13.79 -12.95
CA LEU A 313 -11.75 -14.00 -11.63
C LEU A 313 -12.24 -12.98 -10.59
N GLU A 314 -12.42 -11.71 -10.98
CA GLU A 314 -12.96 -10.67 -10.09
C GLU A 314 -14.36 -10.98 -9.53
N ASN A 315 -15.11 -11.88 -10.18
CA ASN A 315 -16.47 -12.24 -9.81
C ASN A 315 -16.56 -13.58 -9.06
N LEU A 316 -15.46 -14.26 -8.82
CA LEU A 316 -15.43 -15.46 -7.98
C LEU A 316 -15.66 -15.08 -6.52
N PRO A 317 -16.76 -15.53 -5.88
CA PRO A 317 -17.17 -14.99 -4.59
C PRO A 317 -16.16 -15.24 -3.47
N TYR A 318 -15.56 -16.44 -3.39
CA TYR A 318 -14.63 -16.77 -2.31
C TYR A 318 -13.25 -16.14 -2.51
N LEU A 319 -12.76 -16.06 -3.76
CA LEU A 319 -11.54 -15.33 -4.12
C LEU A 319 -11.70 -13.85 -3.79
N ALA A 320 -12.79 -13.22 -4.21
CA ALA A 320 -13.07 -11.82 -3.92
C ALA A 320 -13.18 -11.57 -2.41
N ALA A 321 -13.84 -12.43 -1.66
CA ALA A 321 -13.95 -12.36 -0.21
C ALA A 321 -12.59 -12.52 0.48
N SER A 322 -11.74 -13.42 0.01
CA SER A 322 -10.38 -13.64 0.51
C SER A 322 -9.51 -12.39 0.29
N ILE A 323 -9.66 -11.73 -0.86
CA ILE A 323 -8.98 -10.46 -1.17
C ILE A 323 -9.46 -9.34 -0.25
N GLN A 324 -10.78 -9.22 -0.02
CA GLN A 324 -11.31 -8.20 0.90
C GLN A 324 -10.79 -8.39 2.32
N GLU A 325 -10.71 -9.63 2.79
CA GLU A 325 -10.21 -9.94 4.12
C GLU A 325 -8.69 -9.72 4.22
N GLY A 326 -7.93 -10.08 3.18
CA GLY A 326 -6.52 -9.76 3.05
C GLY A 326 -6.24 -8.26 3.11
N LEU A 327 -7.01 -7.46 2.35
CA LEU A 327 -6.94 -5.99 2.39
C LEU A 327 -7.29 -5.44 3.78
N ARG A 328 -8.23 -6.04 4.49
CA ARG A 328 -8.61 -5.62 5.84
C ARG A 328 -7.47 -5.87 6.84
N LEU A 329 -6.85 -7.04 6.83
CA LEU A 329 -5.78 -7.41 7.77
C LEU A 329 -4.40 -6.85 7.39
N SER A 330 -4.19 -6.55 6.12
CA SER A 330 -2.98 -5.83 5.68
C SER A 330 -3.07 -4.32 5.91
N TYR A 331 -4.24 -3.80 6.29
CA TYR A 331 -4.52 -2.39 6.64
C TYR A 331 -4.29 -1.35 5.54
N GLY A 332 -3.65 -1.66 4.44
CA GLY A 332 -3.25 -0.68 3.42
C GLY A 332 -2.28 0.35 3.99
N ALA A 333 -2.74 1.58 4.20
CA ALA A 333 -1.97 2.58 4.95
C ALA A 333 -2.32 2.48 6.45
N SER A 334 -1.35 2.10 7.28
CA SER A 334 -1.54 1.96 8.74
C SER A 334 -1.65 3.29 9.45
N THR A 335 -1.07 4.35 8.88
CA THR A 335 -1.04 5.68 9.47
C THR A 335 -2.37 6.42 9.34
N ARG A 336 -2.57 7.39 10.24
CA ARG A 336 -3.70 8.33 10.16
C ARG A 336 -3.58 9.25 8.95
N LEU A 337 -4.70 9.54 8.32
CA LEU A 337 -4.77 10.34 7.10
C LEU A 337 -5.49 11.67 7.35
N ALA A 338 -4.77 12.70 7.80
CA ALA A 338 -5.37 13.98 8.13
C ALA A 338 -6.01 14.70 6.92
N ARG A 339 -7.20 15.25 7.16
CA ARG A 339 -7.95 16.10 6.23
C ARG A 339 -8.32 17.41 6.91
N ILE A 340 -8.50 18.42 6.08
CA ILE A 340 -9.02 19.73 6.46
C ILE A 340 -10.26 19.99 5.61
N ALA A 341 -11.38 20.31 6.23
CA ALA A 341 -12.56 20.87 5.58
C ALA A 341 -12.40 22.41 5.55
N PRO A 342 -12.05 23.03 4.40
CA PRO A 342 -11.77 24.47 4.41
C PRO A 342 -13.00 25.35 4.48
N ASP A 343 -14.14 24.89 3.94
CA ASP A 343 -15.32 25.69 3.66
C ASP A 343 -16.53 25.29 4.51
N GLU A 344 -16.43 24.22 5.31
CA GLU A 344 -17.57 23.71 6.06
C GLU A 344 -17.17 23.34 7.50
N VAL A 345 -18.14 23.44 8.37
CA VAL A 345 -18.08 22.92 9.72
C VAL A 345 -18.33 21.41 9.70
N LEU A 346 -17.48 20.64 10.35
CA LEU A 346 -17.75 19.22 10.58
C LEU A 346 -18.46 19.06 11.93
N VAL A 347 -19.51 18.26 11.96
CA VAL A 347 -20.20 17.91 13.21
C VAL A 347 -20.00 16.43 13.47
N PHE A 348 -19.33 16.13 14.56
CA PHE A 348 -19.19 14.78 15.08
C PHE A 348 -20.16 14.55 16.22
N THR A 349 -21.04 13.56 16.11
CA THR A 349 -21.94 13.14 17.17
C THR A 349 -21.50 11.77 17.69
N ASP A 350 -21.26 11.68 18.98
CA ASP A 350 -20.93 10.43 19.64
C ASP A 350 -22.17 9.50 19.65
N PRO A 351 -22.08 8.31 19.08
CA PRO A 351 -23.22 7.42 18.99
C PRO A 351 -23.74 6.96 20.35
N ASP A 352 -22.86 6.85 21.35
CA ASP A 352 -23.23 6.34 22.69
C ASP A 352 -23.86 7.41 23.57
N THR A 353 -23.27 8.61 23.60
CA THR A 353 -23.70 9.69 24.50
C THR A 353 -24.58 10.73 23.82
N GLN A 354 -24.76 10.67 22.51
CA GLN A 354 -25.45 11.67 21.66
C GLN A 354 -24.86 13.09 21.78
N LYS A 355 -23.68 13.22 22.37
CA LYS A 355 -22.98 14.49 22.47
C LYS A 355 -22.40 14.88 21.11
N ALA A 356 -22.72 16.10 20.68
CA ALA A 356 -22.19 16.67 19.45
C ALA A 356 -20.98 17.58 19.69
N TRP A 357 -19.99 17.50 18.81
CA TRP A 357 -18.85 18.40 18.74
C TRP A 357 -18.83 19.09 17.38
N THR A 358 -18.80 20.39 17.45
CA THR A 358 -18.61 21.23 16.26
C THR A 358 -17.12 21.43 16.03
N ILE A 359 -16.64 21.01 14.87
CA ILE A 359 -15.25 21.15 14.45
C ILE A 359 -15.17 22.29 13.43
N PRO A 360 -14.52 23.41 13.78
CA PRO A 360 -14.43 24.57 12.88
C PRO A 360 -13.74 24.25 11.55
N PRO A 361 -14.04 25.00 10.50
CA PRO A 361 -13.30 24.93 9.24
C PRO A 361 -11.78 25.10 9.48
N ASN A 362 -10.99 24.55 8.60
CA ASN A 362 -9.52 24.57 8.67
C ASN A 362 -8.89 23.81 9.85
N THR A 363 -9.66 23.06 10.61
CA THR A 363 -9.11 22.17 11.66
C THR A 363 -8.64 20.86 11.02
N PRO A 364 -7.38 20.44 11.23
CA PRO A 364 -6.93 19.11 10.83
C PRO A 364 -7.64 18.01 11.64
N VAL A 365 -8.28 17.09 10.94
CA VAL A 365 -8.94 15.92 11.54
C VAL A 365 -8.46 14.67 10.84
N SER A 366 -8.18 13.64 11.61
CA SER A 366 -7.78 12.34 11.07
C SER A 366 -8.59 11.19 11.63
N MET A 367 -8.60 10.12 10.89
CA MET A 367 -8.98 8.77 11.30
C MET A 367 -7.93 7.79 10.79
N THR A 368 -7.87 6.63 11.40
CA THR A 368 -6.92 5.57 11.05
C THR A 368 -7.69 4.35 10.54
N GLY A 369 -7.41 3.93 9.30
CA GLY A 369 -8.07 2.77 8.68
C GLY A 369 -7.90 1.49 9.48
N MET A 370 -6.69 1.24 10.02
CA MET A 370 -6.42 0.11 10.88
C MET A 370 -7.36 0.04 12.09
N LEU A 371 -7.71 1.17 12.70
CA LEU A 371 -8.64 1.19 13.84
C LEU A 371 -10.08 0.89 13.43
N VAL A 372 -10.48 1.27 12.21
CA VAL A 372 -11.78 0.88 11.64
C VAL A 372 -11.83 -0.64 11.45
N PHE A 373 -10.78 -1.23 10.91
CA PHE A 373 -10.69 -2.68 10.68
C PHE A 373 -10.61 -3.52 11.96
N GLN A 374 -10.16 -2.91 13.05
CA GLN A 374 -10.07 -3.55 14.37
C GLN A 374 -11.27 -3.26 15.27
N ASP A 375 -12.32 -2.64 14.75
CA ASP A 375 -13.55 -2.39 15.50
C ASP A 375 -14.39 -3.67 15.57
N SER A 376 -14.53 -4.21 16.78
CA SER A 376 -15.26 -5.47 17.01
C SER A 376 -16.78 -5.35 16.83
N THR A 377 -17.32 -4.15 16.83
CA THR A 377 -18.76 -3.91 16.56
C THR A 377 -19.08 -4.06 15.07
N ILE A 378 -18.09 -3.87 14.19
CA ILE A 378 -18.21 -4.04 12.75
C ILE A 378 -17.65 -5.39 12.31
N PHE A 379 -16.49 -5.75 12.81
CA PHE A 379 -15.77 -6.99 12.48
C PHE A 379 -15.63 -7.84 13.75
N PRO A 380 -16.60 -8.72 14.06
CA PRO A 380 -16.45 -9.67 15.18
C PRO A 380 -15.14 -10.47 15.01
N ASP A 381 -14.43 -10.68 16.12
CA ASP A 381 -13.07 -11.27 16.11
C ASP A 381 -12.14 -10.59 15.06
N PRO A 382 -11.82 -9.31 15.23
CA PRO A 382 -11.20 -8.52 14.16
C PRO A 382 -9.79 -8.97 13.78
N SER A 383 -9.10 -9.74 14.60
CA SER A 383 -7.79 -10.35 14.28
C SER A 383 -7.91 -11.63 13.47
N ARG A 384 -9.09 -12.28 13.45
CA ARG A 384 -9.32 -13.50 12.69
C ARG A 384 -9.47 -13.20 11.21
N PHE A 385 -8.74 -13.95 10.37
CA PHE A 385 -8.95 -13.98 8.93
C PHE A 385 -10.21 -14.82 8.62
N ASP A 386 -11.23 -14.20 8.05
CA ASP A 386 -12.52 -14.83 7.81
C ASP A 386 -13.16 -14.27 6.53
N PRO A 387 -12.89 -14.85 5.36
CA PRO A 387 -13.47 -14.44 4.09
C PRO A 387 -15.00 -14.48 4.07
N GLU A 388 -15.62 -15.43 4.80
CA GLU A 388 -17.07 -15.63 4.76
C GLU A 388 -17.85 -14.44 5.29
N ARG A 389 -17.26 -13.60 6.14
CA ARG A 389 -17.92 -12.38 6.60
C ARG A 389 -18.33 -11.44 5.46
N TRP A 390 -17.55 -11.41 4.37
CA TRP A 390 -17.83 -10.57 3.20
C TRP A 390 -18.93 -11.15 2.31
N ILE A 391 -19.10 -12.48 2.31
CA ILE A 391 -20.15 -13.18 1.59
C ILE A 391 -21.47 -13.06 2.35
N THR A 392 -21.43 -13.29 3.66
CA THR A 392 -22.63 -13.28 4.52
C THR A 392 -23.15 -11.90 4.81
N ASN A 393 -22.27 -10.89 4.85
CA ASN A 393 -22.64 -9.50 5.10
C ASN A 393 -22.00 -8.53 4.09
N PRO A 394 -22.58 -8.36 2.89
CA PRO A 394 -22.07 -7.45 1.86
C PRO A 394 -22.00 -5.96 2.29
N ARG A 395 -22.73 -5.59 3.37
CA ARG A 395 -22.71 -4.22 3.91
C ARG A 395 -21.35 -3.85 4.50
N LEU A 396 -20.49 -4.83 4.84
CA LEU A 396 -19.12 -4.59 5.30
C LEU A 396 -18.27 -3.86 4.26
N SER A 397 -18.61 -3.92 2.97
CA SER A 397 -17.94 -3.18 1.90
C SER A 397 -17.89 -1.66 2.16
N ARG A 398 -18.86 -1.12 2.92
CA ARG A 398 -18.83 0.28 3.38
C ARG A 398 -17.62 0.58 4.24
N TYR A 399 -17.15 -0.38 5.01
CA TYR A 399 -16.01 -0.26 5.92
C TYR A 399 -14.71 -0.77 5.33
N GLN A 400 -14.68 -1.13 4.03
CA GLN A 400 -13.44 -1.41 3.32
C GLN A 400 -12.71 -0.10 3.03
N VAL A 401 -11.79 0.25 3.90
CA VAL A 401 -11.07 1.54 3.87
C VAL A 401 -9.57 1.42 3.58
N ALA A 402 -9.10 0.25 3.14
CA ALA A 402 -7.69 0.02 2.81
C ALA A 402 -7.15 1.02 1.76
N PHE A 403 -7.99 1.43 0.83
CA PHE A 403 -7.68 2.43 -0.19
C PHE A 403 -8.09 3.86 0.17
N SER A 404 -8.52 4.12 1.43
CA SER A 404 -9.18 5.35 1.84
C SER A 404 -10.48 5.59 1.04
N LYS A 405 -11.04 6.81 1.09
CA LYS A 405 -12.27 7.17 0.38
C LYS A 405 -12.23 8.59 -0.17
N GLY A 406 -13.27 8.94 -0.92
CA GLY A 406 -13.54 10.28 -1.41
C GLY A 406 -12.57 10.77 -2.49
N SER A 407 -12.41 12.08 -2.57
CA SER A 407 -11.60 12.71 -3.63
C SER A 407 -10.12 12.35 -3.59
N ARG A 408 -9.65 11.77 -2.49
CA ARG A 408 -8.26 11.37 -2.25
C ARG A 408 -8.07 9.86 -2.14
N ILE A 409 -9.03 9.07 -2.63
CA ILE A 409 -8.94 7.59 -2.72
C ILE A 409 -7.68 7.16 -3.50
N CYS A 410 -7.11 6.01 -3.17
CA CYS A 410 -5.92 5.48 -3.85
C CYS A 410 -6.07 5.48 -5.38
N VAL A 411 -5.06 5.98 -6.08
CA VAL A 411 -5.07 6.00 -7.55
C VAL A 411 -4.83 4.60 -8.13
N GLY A 412 -3.97 3.81 -7.48
CA GLY A 412 -3.58 2.48 -7.90
C GLY A 412 -4.55 1.37 -7.49
N MET A 413 -5.73 1.68 -6.94
CA MET A 413 -6.67 0.68 -6.43
C MET A 413 -6.99 -0.41 -7.46
N ASN A 414 -7.31 -0.05 -8.69
CA ASN A 414 -7.63 -1.02 -9.73
C ASN A 414 -6.44 -1.93 -10.07
N LEU A 415 -5.22 -1.37 -10.12
CA LEU A 415 -4.00 -2.14 -10.38
C LEU A 415 -3.73 -3.11 -9.23
N ALA A 416 -3.83 -2.66 -7.99
CA ALA A 416 -3.64 -3.52 -6.82
C ALA A 416 -4.64 -4.70 -6.81
N TYR A 417 -5.94 -4.44 -7.09
CA TYR A 417 -6.91 -5.52 -7.22
C TYR A 417 -6.55 -6.50 -8.33
N ALA A 418 -6.11 -6.02 -9.49
CA ALA A 418 -5.72 -6.90 -10.60
C ALA A 418 -4.52 -7.78 -10.25
N GLU A 419 -3.45 -7.19 -9.68
CA GLU A 419 -2.27 -7.93 -9.25
C GLU A 419 -2.59 -8.96 -8.18
N ILE A 420 -3.36 -8.60 -7.15
CA ILE A 420 -3.74 -9.50 -6.05
C ILE A 420 -4.60 -10.64 -6.59
N THR A 421 -5.60 -10.33 -7.44
CA THR A 421 -6.53 -11.32 -8.01
C THR A 421 -5.77 -12.35 -8.85
N LEU A 422 -4.95 -11.89 -9.78
CA LEU A 422 -4.19 -12.79 -10.68
C LEU A 422 -3.16 -13.60 -9.89
N MET A 423 -2.42 -12.98 -8.97
CA MET A 423 -1.44 -13.70 -8.16
C MET A 423 -2.10 -14.80 -7.32
N LEU A 424 -3.17 -14.52 -6.60
CA LEU A 424 -3.83 -15.53 -5.76
C LEU A 424 -4.49 -16.63 -6.57
N ALA A 425 -5.19 -16.26 -7.66
CA ALA A 425 -5.85 -17.24 -8.53
C ALA A 425 -4.83 -18.20 -9.15
N GLU A 426 -3.80 -17.67 -9.79
CA GLU A 426 -2.80 -18.47 -10.47
C GLU A 426 -1.91 -19.26 -9.50
N LEU A 427 -1.53 -18.66 -8.35
CA LEU A 427 -0.75 -19.37 -7.34
C LEU A 427 -1.50 -20.61 -6.82
N PHE A 428 -2.75 -20.43 -6.38
CA PHE A 428 -3.53 -21.53 -5.79
C PHE A 428 -4.19 -22.47 -6.80
N ARG A 429 -4.09 -22.19 -8.09
CA ARG A 429 -4.35 -23.18 -9.15
C ARG A 429 -3.19 -24.17 -9.34
N HIS A 430 -1.97 -23.72 -9.03
CA HIS A 430 -0.74 -24.48 -9.27
C HIS A 430 -0.10 -25.04 -8.00
N PHE A 431 -0.43 -24.46 -6.84
CA PHE A 431 0.10 -24.87 -5.55
C PHE A 431 -1.01 -25.02 -4.52
N GLY A 432 -0.83 -26.00 -3.66
CA GLY A 432 -1.61 -26.18 -2.45
C GLY A 432 -0.77 -26.00 -1.20
N SER A 433 -1.24 -26.59 -0.10
CA SER A 433 -0.45 -26.84 1.10
C SER A 433 -0.23 -28.35 1.25
N PRO A 434 0.63 -28.82 2.18
CA PRO A 434 0.79 -30.26 2.44
C PRO A 434 -0.52 -30.98 2.80
N GLU A 435 -1.50 -30.24 3.38
CA GLU A 435 -2.80 -30.80 3.78
C GLU A 435 -3.90 -30.63 2.72
N VAL A 436 -3.72 -29.71 1.76
CA VAL A 436 -4.73 -29.35 0.77
C VAL A 436 -4.06 -29.14 -0.58
N HIS A 437 -4.20 -30.10 -1.46
CA HIS A 437 -3.72 -30.07 -2.83
C HIS A 437 -4.80 -30.61 -3.78
N GLY A 438 -4.67 -30.27 -5.06
CA GLY A 438 -5.58 -30.69 -6.12
C GLY A 438 -4.81 -31.35 -7.27
N ASP A 439 -5.53 -31.96 -8.19
CA ASP A 439 -4.97 -32.73 -9.32
C ASP A 439 -4.08 -31.90 -10.27
N ARG A 440 -4.22 -30.58 -10.24
CA ARG A 440 -3.45 -29.65 -11.09
C ARG A 440 -2.21 -29.07 -10.39
N ASP A 441 -2.01 -29.40 -9.12
CA ASP A 441 -0.91 -28.84 -8.36
C ASP A 441 0.43 -29.41 -8.85
N ILE A 442 1.38 -28.52 -9.01
CA ILE A 442 2.75 -28.86 -9.38
C ILE A 442 3.68 -28.85 -8.16
N GLY A 443 3.16 -28.48 -7.02
CA GLY A 443 3.84 -28.43 -5.73
C GLY A 443 2.93 -27.96 -4.61
N THR A 444 3.48 -27.96 -3.40
CA THR A 444 2.85 -27.45 -2.20
C THR A 444 3.72 -26.42 -1.52
N LEU A 445 3.10 -25.48 -0.83
CA LEU A 445 3.75 -24.41 -0.05
C LEU A 445 3.54 -24.71 1.43
N GLU A 446 4.62 -24.96 2.14
CA GLU A 446 4.64 -25.15 3.59
C GLU A 446 5.23 -23.92 4.28
N LEU A 447 4.51 -23.32 5.23
CA LEU A 447 5.01 -22.19 6.02
C LEU A 447 6.24 -22.64 6.83
N PHE A 448 7.35 -21.91 6.73
CA PHE A 448 8.61 -22.23 7.38
C PHE A 448 8.99 -21.19 8.44
N GLU A 449 9.02 -21.58 9.71
CA GLU A 449 9.36 -20.71 10.87
C GLU A 449 8.69 -19.33 10.78
N THR A 450 7.43 -19.29 10.39
CA THR A 450 6.66 -18.06 10.21
C THR A 450 5.42 -18.08 11.10
N THR A 451 5.17 -17.00 11.83
CA THR A 451 4.04 -16.87 12.74
C THR A 451 3.29 -15.57 12.50
N VAL A 452 1.98 -15.57 12.79
CA VAL A 452 1.15 -14.36 12.64
C VAL A 452 1.68 -13.21 13.48
N ASP A 453 2.00 -13.47 14.75
CA ASP A 453 2.44 -12.47 15.72
C ASP A 453 3.79 -11.83 15.35
N ASN A 454 4.68 -12.58 14.74
CA ASN A 454 6.03 -12.11 14.46
C ASN A 454 6.18 -11.50 13.06
N ASP A 455 5.52 -12.12 12.06
CA ASP A 455 5.85 -11.88 10.65
C ASP A 455 4.70 -11.28 9.83
N VAL A 456 3.47 -11.27 10.36
CA VAL A 456 2.26 -10.88 9.63
C VAL A 456 1.49 -9.75 10.30
N GLU A 457 1.46 -9.70 11.64
CA GLU A 457 0.82 -8.59 12.35
C GLU A 457 1.55 -7.27 12.17
N CYS A 458 0.78 -6.18 12.15
CA CYS A 458 1.35 -4.83 12.13
C CYS A 458 1.81 -4.43 13.54
N TRP A 459 3.12 -4.43 13.75
CA TRP A 459 3.76 -3.96 14.99
C TRP A 459 4.31 -2.55 14.90
N VAL A 460 4.59 -2.08 13.69
CA VAL A 460 5.14 -0.75 13.43
C VAL A 460 4.29 -0.07 12.37
N ASP A 461 3.80 1.14 12.68
CA ASP A 461 3.25 2.05 11.69
C ASP A 461 4.40 2.83 11.06
N ALA A 462 4.67 2.57 9.80
CA ALA A 462 5.65 3.30 8.99
C ALA A 462 4.99 3.87 7.71
N ILE A 463 3.74 4.31 7.81
CA ILE A 463 2.81 4.60 6.72
C ILE A 463 2.28 3.29 6.11
N ALA A 464 3.17 2.37 5.73
CA ALA A 464 2.83 0.99 5.52
C ALA A 464 2.97 0.21 6.85
N PRO A 465 2.16 -0.82 7.09
CA PRO A 465 2.32 -1.69 8.23
C PRO A 465 3.60 -2.51 8.11
N LEU A 466 4.35 -2.62 9.19
CA LEU A 466 5.53 -3.48 9.26
C LEU A 466 5.39 -4.47 10.40
N PRO A 467 5.92 -5.70 10.25
CA PRO A 467 5.99 -6.70 11.30
C PRO A 467 7.01 -6.31 12.39
N LYS A 468 7.27 -7.21 13.33
CA LYS A 468 8.30 -7.03 14.35
C LYS A 468 9.68 -6.86 13.73
N GLU A 469 10.58 -6.20 14.44
CA GLU A 469 11.94 -5.93 13.94
C GLU A 469 12.77 -7.21 13.76
N GLU A 470 12.55 -8.20 14.62
CA GLU A 470 13.19 -9.52 14.56
C GLU A 470 12.61 -10.45 13.49
N SER A 471 11.53 -10.05 12.81
CA SER A 471 10.91 -10.83 11.73
C SER A 471 11.90 -11.10 10.60
N LYS A 472 11.94 -12.36 10.18
CA LYS A 472 12.67 -12.79 8.98
C LYS A 472 11.82 -12.71 7.71
N GLY A 473 10.60 -12.20 7.81
CA GLY A 473 9.57 -12.17 6.76
C GLY A 473 8.80 -13.49 6.63
N VAL A 474 7.78 -13.49 5.79
CA VAL A 474 7.01 -14.71 5.51
C VAL A 474 7.81 -15.62 4.58
N ARG A 475 8.06 -16.85 5.03
CA ARG A 475 8.88 -17.82 4.33
C ARG A 475 8.13 -19.13 4.13
N VAL A 476 8.38 -19.79 3.02
CA VAL A 476 7.79 -21.10 2.70
C VAL A 476 8.84 -22.07 2.18
N ARG A 477 8.62 -23.36 2.39
CA ARG A 477 9.24 -24.43 1.62
C ARG A 477 8.35 -24.77 0.45
N VAL A 478 8.96 -24.98 -0.70
CA VAL A 478 8.27 -25.40 -1.91
C VAL A 478 8.53 -26.88 -2.10
N LEU A 479 7.51 -27.70 -1.84
CA LEU A 479 7.66 -29.15 -1.86
C LEU A 479 6.96 -29.76 -3.11
N PRO A 480 7.42 -30.92 -3.62
CA PRO A 480 6.64 -31.65 -4.60
C PRO A 480 5.29 -32.06 -4.02
N VAL A 481 4.32 -32.34 -4.88
CA VAL A 481 3.05 -32.94 -4.45
C VAL A 481 3.40 -34.35 -3.95
N ALA A 482 2.93 -34.67 -2.73
CA ALA A 482 3.06 -36.03 -2.21
C ALA A 482 2.24 -36.99 -3.10
N GLU A 483 2.84 -38.12 -3.50
CA GLU A 483 2.19 -39.18 -4.26
C GLU A 483 1.05 -39.84 -3.48
#